data_380eb59b90fbc807a9b6de510cc77e05
#
_entry.id   380eb59b90fbc807a9b6de510cc77e05
#
_cell.length_a   1.000
_cell.length_b   1.000
_cell.length_c   1.000
_cell.angle_alpha   90.00
_cell.angle_beta   90.00
_cell.angle_gamma   90.00
#
_symmetry.space_group_name_H-M   'P 1'
#
loop_
_entity.id
_entity.type
_entity.pdbx_description
1 polymer ?
#
loop_
_entity_poly.entity_id
_entity_poly.type
_entity_poly.pdbx_seq_one_letter_code
_entity_poly.pdbx_strand_id
1 'polypeptide(L)'
;MHEVALSSQLARAVDRAAQGRRVLVVRVRIAVLRQVVPETLEYAWGFVIKGTPLDGAVLETTSVPLRLRCPDGHITDDGELKFSCATCGAPAEVISGEEFTVMDIEVEQS
;
A
#
# COMPACT_ATOMS: atom_id res chain seq x y z
N MET A 1 13.54 -3.25 9.34
CA MET A 1 13.63 -2.67 8.03
C MET A 1 12.50 -3.15 7.17
N HIS A 2 11.34 -2.98 7.75
CA HIS A 2 10.08 -3.44 7.17
C HIS A 2 9.84 -2.84 5.77
N GLU A 3 10.04 -1.51 5.63
CA GLU A 3 9.80 -0.82 4.37
C GLU A 3 10.79 -1.24 3.27
N VAL A 4 12.02 -1.56 3.64
CA VAL A 4 13.01 -2.04 2.67
C VAL A 4 12.60 -3.41 2.12
N ALA A 5 12.16 -4.32 3.00
CA ALA A 5 11.70 -5.64 2.58
C ALA A 5 10.47 -5.54 1.68
N LEU A 6 9.51 -4.69 2.04
CA LEU A 6 8.31 -4.45 1.23
C LEU A 6 8.68 -3.87 -0.12
N SER A 7 9.59 -2.88 -0.15
CA SER A 7 10.03 -2.27 -1.40
C SER A 7 10.71 -3.29 -2.31
N SER A 8 11.50 -4.19 -1.75
CA SER A 8 12.18 -5.23 -2.53
C SER A 8 11.18 -6.21 -3.14
N GLN A 9 10.18 -6.64 -2.37
CA GLN A 9 9.12 -7.50 -2.88
C GLN A 9 8.31 -6.81 -3.97
N LEU A 10 7.99 -5.54 -3.75
CA LEU A 10 7.25 -4.73 -4.71
C LEU A 10 8.04 -4.58 -6.00
N ALA A 11 9.33 -4.30 -5.90
CA ALA A 11 10.19 -4.14 -7.09
C ALA A 11 10.20 -5.41 -7.93
N ARG A 12 10.28 -6.59 -7.31
CA ARG A 12 10.25 -7.85 -8.04
C ARG A 12 8.93 -8.07 -8.76
N ALA A 13 7.82 -7.76 -8.08
CA ALA A 13 6.49 -7.91 -8.68
C ALA A 13 6.30 -6.96 -9.86
N VAL A 14 6.73 -5.71 -9.71
CA VAL A 14 6.61 -4.70 -10.77
C VAL A 14 7.50 -5.06 -11.97
N ASP A 15 8.70 -5.52 -11.71
CA ASP A 15 9.62 -5.92 -12.79
C ASP A 15 9.02 -7.04 -13.63
N ARG A 16 8.42 -8.04 -12.98
CA ARG A 16 7.73 -9.12 -13.70
C ARG A 16 6.55 -8.60 -14.53
N ALA A 17 5.76 -7.71 -13.94
CA ALA A 17 4.59 -7.14 -14.63
C ALA A 17 4.98 -6.25 -15.81
N ALA A 18 6.11 -5.58 -15.73
CA ALA A 18 6.57 -4.65 -16.76
C ALA A 18 7.04 -5.36 -18.03
N GLN A 19 7.49 -6.60 -17.94
CA GLN A 19 7.93 -7.41 -19.09
C GLN A 19 8.95 -6.68 -19.94
N GLY A 20 9.96 -6.12 -19.31
CA GLY A 20 11.05 -5.42 -20.00
C GLY A 20 10.77 -3.98 -20.39
N ARG A 21 9.56 -3.48 -20.15
CA ARG A 21 9.22 -2.09 -20.44
C ARG A 21 9.74 -1.19 -19.33
N ARG A 22 10.07 0.05 -19.67
CA ARG A 22 10.47 1.02 -18.68
C ARG A 22 9.25 1.46 -17.86
N VAL A 23 9.34 1.32 -16.55
CA VAL A 23 8.27 1.72 -15.64
C VAL A 23 8.48 3.18 -15.25
N LEU A 24 7.42 3.98 -15.36
CA LEU A 24 7.43 5.40 -15.02
C LEU A 24 6.83 5.65 -13.65
N VAL A 25 5.70 5.02 -13.35
CA VAL A 25 4.97 5.21 -12.10
C VAL A 25 4.42 3.88 -11.63
N VAL A 26 4.48 3.64 -10.33
CA VAL A 26 3.85 2.50 -9.67
C VAL A 26 2.86 3.03 -8.65
N ARG A 27 1.60 2.64 -8.74
CA ARG A 27 0.55 3.06 -7.81
C ARG A 27 0.18 1.93 -6.89
N VAL A 28 0.23 2.20 -5.59
CA VAL A 28 0.06 1.19 -4.55
C VAL A 28 -0.98 1.67 -3.54
N ARG A 29 -1.85 0.76 -3.09
CA ARG A 29 -2.73 0.99 -1.95
C ARG A 29 -2.11 0.36 -0.73
N ILE A 30 -2.04 1.12 0.35
CA ILE A 30 -1.47 0.65 1.62
C ILE A 30 -2.52 0.84 2.71
N ALA A 31 -2.91 -0.26 3.32
CA ALA A 31 -3.88 -0.21 4.42
C ALA A 31 -3.24 0.34 5.69
N VAL A 32 -4.02 1.10 6.45
CA VAL A 32 -3.58 1.67 7.72
C VAL A 32 -3.11 0.57 8.68
N LEU A 33 -3.77 -0.60 8.65
CA LEU A 33 -3.42 -1.72 9.54
C LEU A 33 -2.01 -2.28 9.27
N ARG A 34 -1.47 -2.06 8.08
CA ARG A 34 -0.08 -2.47 7.78
C ARG A 34 0.96 -1.65 8.51
N GLN A 35 0.57 -0.48 9.01
CA GLN A 35 1.45 0.42 9.76
C GLN A 35 2.73 0.78 9.01
N VAL A 36 2.59 0.94 7.69
CA VAL A 36 3.68 1.37 6.82
C VAL A 36 3.62 2.89 6.70
N VAL A 37 4.76 3.56 6.90
CA VAL A 37 4.86 5.00 6.73
C VAL A 37 5.11 5.28 5.24
N PRO A 38 4.17 5.95 4.53
CA PRO A 38 4.31 6.13 3.08
C PRO A 38 5.61 6.82 2.66
N GLU A 39 6.04 7.85 3.38
CA GLU A 39 7.27 8.58 3.03
C GLU A 39 8.49 7.69 3.18
N THR A 40 8.52 6.85 4.21
CA THR A 40 9.62 5.90 4.42
C THR A 40 9.63 4.84 3.33
N LEU A 41 8.46 4.36 2.93
CA LEU A 41 8.34 3.38 1.86
C LEU A 41 8.84 3.97 0.54
N GLU A 42 8.46 5.20 0.23
CA GLU A 42 8.88 5.88 -1.01
C GLU A 42 10.39 6.09 -1.03
N TYR A 43 10.97 6.45 0.11
CA TYR A 43 12.42 6.58 0.24
C TYR A 43 13.12 5.24 0.01
N ALA A 44 12.63 4.19 0.66
CA ALA A 44 13.20 2.85 0.51
C ALA A 44 13.06 2.34 -0.93
N TRP A 45 11.96 2.64 -1.58
CA TRP A 45 11.73 2.31 -2.99
C TRP A 45 12.82 2.90 -3.88
N GLY A 46 13.09 4.22 -3.74
CA GLY A 46 14.12 4.88 -4.53
C GLY A 46 15.48 4.27 -4.33
N PHE A 47 15.78 3.83 -3.13
CA PHE A 47 17.04 3.18 -2.80
C PHE A 47 17.13 1.78 -3.43
N VAL A 48 16.06 1.00 -3.32
CA VAL A 48 16.03 -0.40 -3.78
C VAL A 48 16.14 -0.50 -5.30
N ILE A 49 15.48 0.42 -6.03
CA ILE A 49 15.45 0.36 -7.50
C ILE A 49 16.65 1.00 -8.17
N LYS A 50 17.47 1.71 -7.42
CA LYS A 50 18.62 2.40 -7.99
C LYS A 50 19.58 1.41 -8.67
N GLY A 51 19.92 1.68 -9.92
CA GLY A 51 20.78 0.80 -10.69
C GLY A 51 20.09 -0.42 -11.26
N THR A 52 18.79 -0.55 -11.12
CA THR A 52 17.99 -1.64 -11.69
C THR A 52 17.21 -1.14 -12.90
N PRO A 53 16.54 -2.03 -13.66
CA PRO A 53 15.68 -1.59 -14.76
C PRO A 53 14.52 -0.68 -14.30
N LEU A 54 14.21 -0.64 -13.01
CA LEU A 54 13.16 0.21 -12.46
C LEU A 54 13.66 1.59 -12.02
N ASP A 55 14.95 1.87 -12.16
CA ASP A 55 15.54 3.13 -11.72
C ASP A 55 14.79 4.33 -12.34
N GLY A 56 14.43 5.28 -11.49
CA GLY A 56 13.67 6.45 -11.91
C GLY A 56 12.15 6.30 -11.81
N ALA A 57 11.63 5.11 -11.55
CA ALA A 57 10.20 4.91 -11.38
C ALA A 57 9.72 5.56 -10.10
N VAL A 58 8.60 6.30 -10.18
CA VAL A 58 8.01 7.00 -9.03
C VAL A 58 7.00 6.08 -8.37
N LEU A 59 7.06 6.00 -7.05
CA LEU A 59 6.08 5.26 -6.26
C LEU A 59 5.03 6.23 -5.73
N GLU A 60 3.77 6.04 -6.12
CA GLU A 60 2.63 6.79 -5.60
C GLU A 60 1.84 5.90 -4.66
N THR A 61 1.63 6.36 -3.44
CA THR A 61 0.92 5.59 -2.43
C THR A 61 -0.43 6.21 -2.12
N THR A 62 -1.43 5.36 -1.90
CA THR A 62 -2.75 5.76 -1.44
C THR A 62 -3.04 5.01 -0.15
N SER A 63 -3.36 5.73 0.91
CA SER A 63 -3.72 5.12 2.19
C SER A 63 -5.16 4.65 2.17
N VAL A 64 -5.39 3.44 2.67
CA VAL A 64 -6.72 2.85 2.78
C VAL A 64 -7.06 2.73 4.25
N PRO A 65 -8.16 3.35 4.71
CA PRO A 65 -8.53 3.26 6.13
C PRO A 65 -8.99 1.86 6.48
N LEU A 66 -8.79 1.52 7.77
CA LEU A 66 -9.32 0.30 8.33
C LEU A 66 -10.84 0.41 8.38
N ARG A 67 -11.54 -0.60 7.88
CA ARG A 67 -13.00 -0.61 7.90
C ARG A 67 -13.49 -1.71 8.82
N LEU A 68 -14.39 -1.35 9.74
CA LEU A 68 -14.89 -2.23 10.79
C LEU A 68 -16.40 -2.36 10.69
N ARG A 69 -16.92 -3.49 11.19
CA ARG A 69 -18.35 -3.69 11.34
C ARG A 69 -18.66 -4.17 12.76
N CYS A 70 -19.61 -3.49 13.43
CA CYS A 70 -20.07 -3.90 14.76
C CYS A 70 -21.16 -4.97 14.65
N PRO A 71 -21.54 -5.62 15.78
CA PRO A 71 -22.62 -6.62 15.76
C PRO A 71 -23.95 -6.10 15.26
N ASP A 72 -24.22 -4.80 15.40
CA ASP A 72 -25.46 -4.17 14.93
C ASP A 72 -25.40 -3.76 13.46
N GLY A 73 -24.29 -4.04 12.77
CA GLY A 73 -24.15 -3.76 11.36
C GLY A 73 -23.60 -2.39 10.99
N HIS A 74 -23.25 -1.55 11.97
CA HIS A 74 -22.65 -0.25 11.68
C HIS A 74 -21.25 -0.41 11.07
N ILE A 75 -20.95 0.37 10.05
CA ILE A 75 -19.64 0.39 9.38
C ILE A 75 -18.88 1.63 9.84
N THR A 76 -17.63 1.44 10.26
CA THR A 76 -16.77 2.53 10.70
C THR A 76 -15.47 2.50 9.89
N ASP A 77 -15.08 3.67 9.36
CA ASP A 77 -13.73 3.85 8.78
C ASP A 77 -12.81 4.27 9.93
N ASP A 78 -11.92 3.37 10.34
CA ASP A 78 -11.09 3.57 11.52
C ASP A 78 -9.65 3.88 11.14
N GLY A 79 -9.31 5.16 11.09
CA GLY A 79 -7.95 5.61 10.80
C GLY A 79 -7.02 5.59 12.00
N GLU A 80 -7.57 5.39 13.21
CA GLU A 80 -6.81 5.50 14.45
C GLU A 80 -6.56 4.14 15.12
N LEU A 81 -7.01 3.04 14.50
CA LEU A 81 -6.84 1.67 15.01
C LEU A 81 -7.46 1.45 16.38
N LYS A 82 -8.65 2.02 16.59
CA LYS A 82 -9.39 1.86 17.85
C LYS A 82 -10.14 0.54 17.93
N PHE A 83 -10.49 -0.06 16.81
CA PHE A 83 -11.20 -1.34 16.72
C PHE A 83 -12.55 -1.33 17.43
N SER A 84 -13.21 -0.18 17.45
CA SER A 84 -14.52 -0.03 18.06
C SER A 84 -15.42 0.76 17.13
N CYS A 85 -16.75 0.51 17.25
CA CYS A 85 -17.75 1.20 16.47
C CYS A 85 -17.83 2.68 16.86
N ALA A 86 -17.76 3.56 15.87
CA ALA A 86 -17.87 5.00 16.11
C ALA A 86 -19.29 5.41 16.54
N THR A 87 -20.30 4.62 16.20
CA THR A 87 -21.69 4.92 16.49
C THR A 87 -22.13 4.44 17.87
N CYS A 88 -21.80 3.19 18.23
CA CYS A 88 -22.26 2.59 19.47
C CYS A 88 -21.16 2.20 20.45
N GLY A 89 -19.89 2.36 20.08
CA GLY A 89 -18.76 2.06 20.96
C GLY A 89 -18.49 0.57 21.17
N ALA A 90 -19.24 -0.32 20.54
CA ALA A 90 -19.05 -1.75 20.71
C ALA A 90 -17.77 -2.22 20.01
N PRO A 91 -17.14 -3.31 20.49
CA PRO A 91 -16.04 -3.92 19.74
C PRO A 91 -16.49 -4.28 18.33
N ALA A 92 -15.64 -4.02 17.34
CA ALA A 92 -16.00 -4.22 15.94
C ALA A 92 -14.93 -5.08 15.24
N GLU A 93 -15.37 -5.89 14.28
CA GLU A 93 -14.48 -6.73 13.54
C GLU A 93 -13.96 -6.04 12.27
N VAL A 94 -12.75 -6.40 11.86
CA VAL A 94 -12.14 -5.88 10.64
C VAL A 94 -12.80 -6.54 9.44
N ILE A 95 -13.33 -5.73 8.51
CA ILE A 95 -13.90 -6.23 7.27
C ILE A 95 -13.07 -5.82 6.05
N SER A 96 -12.22 -4.81 6.16
CA SER A 96 -11.27 -4.44 5.11
C SER A 96 -10.20 -3.51 5.68
N GLY A 97 -9.15 -3.27 4.91
CA GLY A 97 -8.07 -2.37 5.32
C GLY A 97 -6.81 -3.08 5.76
N GLU A 98 -6.60 -4.29 5.25
CA GLU A 98 -5.37 -5.06 5.50
C GLU A 98 -4.49 -5.13 4.24
N GLU A 99 -4.87 -4.42 3.18
CA GLU A 99 -4.28 -4.59 1.86
C GLU A 99 -2.92 -3.88 1.73
N PHE A 100 -2.06 -4.50 0.96
CA PHE A 100 -0.89 -3.88 0.37
C PHE A 100 -0.88 -4.35 -1.08
N THR A 101 -1.40 -3.52 -1.99
CA THR A 101 -1.74 -3.97 -3.34
C THR A 101 -1.25 -2.99 -4.38
N VAL A 102 -0.61 -3.52 -5.43
CA VAL A 102 -0.30 -2.72 -6.61
C VAL A 102 -1.60 -2.52 -7.38
N MET A 103 -2.00 -1.26 -7.56
CA MET A 103 -3.19 -0.93 -8.32
C MET A 103 -2.92 -0.97 -9.82
N ASP A 104 -1.86 -0.30 -10.24
CA ASP A 104 -1.45 -0.26 -11.63
C ASP A 104 -0.02 0.26 -11.73
N ILE A 105 0.53 0.14 -12.93
CA ILE A 105 1.82 0.74 -13.26
C ILE A 105 1.68 1.48 -14.59
N GLU A 106 2.43 2.58 -14.71
CA GLU A 106 2.56 3.26 -16.00
C GLU A 106 3.91 2.88 -16.60
N VAL A 107 3.88 2.46 -17.85
CA VAL A 107 5.09 2.08 -18.58
C VAL A 107 5.26 3.00 -19.78
N GLU A 108 6.52 3.18 -20.19
CA GLU A 108 6.83 3.95 -21.38
C GLU A 108 6.35 3.18 -22.61
N GLN A 109 5.64 3.88 -23.48
CA GLN A 109 5.19 3.30 -24.75
C GLN A 109 6.26 3.57 -25.80
N SER A 110 6.70 2.50 -26.43
CA SER A 110 7.67 2.61 -27.52
C SER A 110 6.98 2.74 -28.88
#